data_5fe10d89da73cea708030939cea3be69
#
_entry.id   5fe10d89da73cea708030939cea3be69
#
_cell.length_a   1.000
_cell.length_b   1.000
_cell.length_c   1.000
_cell.angle_alpha   90.00
_cell.angle_beta   90.00
_cell.angle_gamma   90.00
#
_symmetry.space_group_name_H-M   'P 1'
#
loop_
_entity.id
_entity.type
_entity.pdbx_description
1 polymer ?
#
loop_
_entity_poly.entity_id
_entity_poly.type
_entity_poly.pdbx_seq_one_letter_code
_entity_poly.pdbx_strand_id
1 'polypeptide(L)' 'MDVSDDTSRRMIMQKLATDRQILLPDEVVDYLLKHVRRDIPTLVDTLDRIVHHSLVTGRKVTLRLVGEAISV' A
#
# COMPACT_ATOMS: atom_id res chain seq x y z
N MET A 1 4.69 -19.04 12.72
CA MET A 1 4.41 -19.19 12.32
C MET A 1 3.68 -18.60 11.82
N ASP A 2 3.58 -17.91 11.59
CA ASP A 2 2.68 -17.39 11.24
C ASP A 2 2.71 -16.81 9.98
N VAL A 3 2.86 -17.50 8.97
CA VAL A 3 2.71 -17.15 7.60
C VAL A 3 1.43 -16.41 7.35
N SER A 4 0.45 -16.74 8.15
CA SER A 4 -0.85 -16.14 8.04
C SER A 4 -0.85 -14.64 8.32
N ASP A 5 0.15 -14.13 9.04
CA ASP A 5 0.19 -12.71 9.34
C ASP A 5 0.39 -11.87 8.08
N ASP A 6 1.31 -12.27 7.22
CA ASP A 6 1.53 -11.54 5.98
C ASP A 6 0.32 -11.65 5.06
N THR A 7 -0.30 -12.81 5.03
CA THR A 7 -1.51 -13.01 4.23
C THR A 7 -2.63 -12.08 4.72
N SER A 8 -2.81 -12.00 6.04
CA SER A 8 -3.83 -11.14 6.62
C SER A 8 -3.57 -9.68 6.29
N ARG A 9 -2.32 -9.23 6.42
CA ARG A 9 -1.98 -7.85 6.09
C ARG A 9 -2.20 -7.55 4.62
N ARG A 10 -1.86 -8.49 3.75
CA ARG A 10 -2.08 -8.34 2.32
C ARG A 10 -3.57 -8.17 2.02
N MET A 11 -4.40 -8.99 2.65
CA MET A 11 -5.85 -8.91 2.46
C MET A 11 -6.40 -7.57 2.96
N ILE A 12 -5.93 -7.11 4.10
CA ILE A 12 -6.35 -5.83 4.64
C ILE A 12 -5.98 -4.70 3.69
N MET A 13 -4.77 -4.71 3.18
CA MET A 13 -4.32 -3.67 2.27
C MET A 13 -5.13 -3.68 0.97
N GLN A 14 -5.41 -4.86 0.43
CA GLN A 14 -6.21 -4.97 -0.78
C GLN A 14 -7.62 -4.46 -0.54
N LYS A 15 -8.20 -4.78 0.60
CA LYS A 15 -9.53 -4.31 0.92
C LYS A 15 -9.57 -2.79 1.06
N LEU A 16 -8.58 -2.23 1.74
CA LEU A 16 -8.50 -0.78 1.90
C LEU A 16 -8.35 -0.08 0.55
N ALA A 17 -7.55 -0.67 -0.33
CA ALA A 17 -7.37 -0.12 -1.68
C ALA A 17 -8.68 -0.16 -2.44
N THR A 18 -9.41 -1.27 -2.34
CA THR A 18 -10.71 -1.40 -3.00
C THR A 18 -11.69 -0.37 -2.46
N ASP A 19 -11.70 -0.15 -1.15
CA ASP A 19 -12.58 0.84 -0.54
C ASP A 19 -12.28 2.24 -1.06
N ARG A 20 -11.03 2.50 -1.40
CA ARG A 20 -10.61 3.81 -1.93
C ARG A 20 -10.69 3.85 -3.45
N GLN A 21 -11.19 2.79 -4.06
CA GLN A 21 -11.38 2.71 -5.51
C GLN A 21 -10.07 2.84 -6.28
N ILE A 22 -9.00 2.25 -5.75
CA ILE A 22 -7.72 2.19 -6.46
C ILE A 22 -7.29 0.75 -6.63
N LEU A 23 -6.47 0.51 -7.64
CA LEU A 23 -5.87 -0.79 -7.85
C LEU A 23 -4.51 -0.81 -7.17
N LEU A 24 -4.28 -1.84 -6.37
CA LEU A 24 -3.01 -2.01 -5.67
C LEU A 24 -2.34 -3.28 -6.19
N PRO A 25 -1.35 -3.16 -7.08
CA PRO A 25 -0.68 -4.33 -7.64
C PRO A 25 0.00 -5.17 -6.56
N ASP A 26 0.10 -6.47 -6.81
CA ASP A 26 0.74 -7.37 -5.85
C ASP A 26 2.18 -6.96 -5.56
N GLU A 27 2.91 -6.49 -6.58
CA GLU A 27 4.29 -6.06 -6.38
C GLU A 27 4.36 -4.88 -5.41
N VAL A 28 3.38 -3.99 -5.45
CA VAL A 28 3.32 -2.85 -4.54
C VAL A 28 3.01 -3.34 -3.13
N VAL A 29 2.09 -4.28 -2.98
CA VAL A 29 1.78 -4.85 -1.68
C VAL A 29 3.02 -5.52 -1.09
N ASP A 30 3.73 -6.30 -1.90
CA ASP A 30 4.95 -6.96 -1.45
C ASP A 30 6.00 -5.94 -1.01
N TYR A 31 6.16 -4.89 -1.80
CA TYR A 31 7.11 -3.84 -1.48
C TYR A 31 6.78 -3.19 -0.13
N LEU A 32 5.51 -2.87 0.08
CA LEU A 32 5.10 -2.24 1.32
C LEU A 32 5.30 -3.15 2.52
N LEU A 33 4.99 -4.43 2.38
CA LEU A 33 5.16 -5.38 3.46
C LEU A 33 6.63 -5.59 3.82
N LYS A 34 7.53 -5.38 2.86
CA LYS A 34 8.95 -5.54 3.12
C LYS A 34 9.61 -4.29 3.66
N HIS A 35 9.16 -3.13 3.23
CA HIS A 35 9.86 -1.87 3.51
C HIS A 35 9.15 -0.95 4.49
N VAL A 36 7.91 -1.22 4.81
CA VAL A 36 7.14 -0.40 5.74
C VAL A 36 6.88 -1.23 6.99
N ARG A 37 6.75 -0.56 8.13
CA ARG A 37 6.44 -1.27 9.37
C ARG A 37 5.15 -2.05 9.21
N ARG A 38 5.10 -3.22 9.81
CA ARG A 38 3.97 -4.12 9.63
C ARG A 38 2.78 -3.86 10.53
N ASP A 39 2.83 -2.81 11.33
CA ASP A 39 1.66 -2.50 12.16
C ASP A 39 0.59 -1.84 11.30
N ILE A 40 -0.64 -2.16 11.61
CA ILE A 40 -1.78 -1.74 10.79
C ILE A 40 -1.88 -0.22 10.66
N PRO A 41 -1.75 0.57 11.73
CA PRO A 41 -1.85 2.03 11.58
C PRO A 41 -0.85 2.60 10.60
N THR A 42 0.39 2.10 10.61
CA THR A 42 1.41 2.58 9.68
C THR A 42 1.08 2.19 8.25
N LEU A 43 0.58 0.97 8.04
CA LEU A 43 0.19 0.54 6.70
C LEU A 43 -0.96 1.37 6.17
N VAL A 44 -1.95 1.67 7.00
CA VAL A 44 -3.08 2.50 6.59
C VAL A 44 -2.61 3.91 6.23
N ASP A 45 -1.75 4.50 7.05
CA ASP A 45 -1.23 5.83 6.78
C ASP A 45 -0.44 5.86 5.46
N THR A 46 0.41 4.86 5.26
CA THR A 46 1.18 4.76 4.04
C THR A 46 0.27 4.64 2.83
N LEU A 47 -0.75 3.80 2.94
CA LEU A 47 -1.70 3.63 1.85
C LEU A 47 -2.42 4.94 1.53
N ASP A 48 -2.82 5.69 2.56
CA ASP A 48 -3.46 6.98 2.35
C ASP A 48 -2.56 7.95 1.59
N ARG A 49 -1.28 7.97 1.92
CA ARG A 49 -0.32 8.81 1.20
C ARG A 49 -0.21 8.42 -0.26
N ILE A 50 -0.18 7.12 -0.52
CA ILE A 50 -0.10 6.61 -1.89
C ILE A 50 -1.35 7.00 -2.67
N VAL A 51 -2.52 6.83 -2.07
CA VAL A 51 -3.78 7.20 -2.69
C VAL A 51 -3.80 8.70 -3.01
N HIS A 52 -3.42 9.51 -2.04
CA HIS A 52 -3.39 10.96 -2.24
C HIS A 52 -2.46 11.34 -3.38
N HIS A 53 -1.26 10.77 -3.39
CA HIS A 53 -0.29 11.08 -4.43
C HIS A 53 -0.81 10.65 -5.81
N SER A 54 -1.45 9.50 -5.87
CA SER A 54 -2.03 9.00 -7.12
C SER A 54 -3.11 9.95 -7.63
N LEU A 55 -3.95 10.45 -6.73
CA LEU A 55 -5.02 11.37 -7.12
C LEU A 55 -4.47 12.71 -7.57
N VAL A 56 -3.49 13.22 -6.84
CA VAL A 56 -2.91 14.53 -7.15
C VAL A 56 -2.20 14.51 -8.50
N THR A 57 -1.48 13.43 -8.79
CA THR A 57 -0.73 13.35 -10.05
C THR A 57 -1.56 12.78 -11.19
N GLY A 58 -2.72 12.20 -10.89
CA GLY A 58 -3.54 11.55 -11.91
C GLY A 58 -2.90 10.30 -12.48
N ARG A 59 -2.03 9.64 -11.72
CA ARG A 59 -1.30 8.47 -12.19
C ARG A 59 -1.74 7.22 -11.44
N LYS A 60 -1.58 6.08 -12.10
CA LYS A 60 -1.89 4.80 -11.46
C LYS A 60 -0.85 4.47 -10.41
N VAL A 61 -1.26 3.68 -9.43
CA VAL A 61 -0.35 3.22 -8.38
C VAL A 61 0.64 2.22 -8.98
N THR A 62 1.92 2.53 -8.88
CA THR A 62 3.01 1.66 -9.34
C THR A 62 4.11 1.69 -8.30
N LEU A 63 5.10 0.82 -8.44
CA LEU A 63 6.25 0.84 -7.53
C LEU A 63 6.96 2.18 -7.56
N ARG A 64 7.06 2.78 -8.73
CA ARG A 64 7.70 4.07 -8.87
C ARG A 64 6.93 5.15 -8.11
N LEU A 65 5.61 5.16 -8.27
CA LEU A 65 4.77 6.12 -7.60
C LEU A 65 4.84 5.95 -6.08
N VAL A 66 4.86 4.70 -5.62
CA VAL A 66 4.98 4.39 -4.20
C VAL A 66 6.30 4.93 -3.66
N GLY A 67 7.39 4.73 -4.38
CA GLY A 67 8.68 5.26 -4.00
C GLY A 67 8.66 6.77 -3.86
N GLU A 68 8.00 7.46 -4.79
CA GLU A 68 7.85 8.90 -4.74
C GLU A 68 7.02 9.34 -3.53
N ALA A 69 5.95 8.60 -3.25
CA ALA A 69 5.03 8.99 -2.20
C ALA A 69 5.62 8.83 -0.80
N ILE A 70 6.43 7.81 -0.59
CA ILE A 70 6.96 7.52 0.75
C ILE A 70 8.37 8.04 0.98
N SER A 71 9.09 8.45 -0.05
CA SER A 71 10.45 8.96 0.15
C SER A 71 10.47 10.46 0.41
N VAL A 72 9.35 11.08 0.52
CA VAL A 72 9.27 12.51 0.80
C VAL A 72 9.31 12.81 2.28
#